data_d2ff5de584a825db7689e7999956c8ea
#
_entry.id   d2ff5de584a825db7689e7999956c8ea
#
_cell.length_a   1.000
_cell.length_b   1.000
_cell.length_c   1.000
_cell.angle_alpha   90.00
_cell.angle_beta   90.00
_cell.angle_gamma   90.00
#
_symmetry.space_group_name_H-M   'P 1'
#
loop_
_entity.id
_entity.type
_entity.pdbx_description
1 polymer ?
#
loop_
_entity_poly.entity_id
_entity_poly.type
_entity_poly.pdbx_seq_one_letter_code
_entity_poly.pdbx_strand_id
1 'polypeptide(L)'
;MYQSYSFNFKDVQKILSPEDLYNEIKQDNLYFLASGGGITFGGGEPCLYSGFITNFKNLCNPKWKLNIETSLCIEHRFVKKLLSVVDFWIIDIKDMDNDRYKQYTGSNNDLMIKNLKFLLNNGKANQMLVRVPFIKGFNTIDDVKNNVAILKGMGVLNIDVFDYKTSPNEEENKVLPLRGSPQHTGPYEYDRSLPF
;
A
#
# COMPACT_ATOMS: atom_id res chain seq x y z
N MET A 1 3.61 20.95 -3.79
CA MET A 1 2.17 21.10 -3.47
C MET A 1 1.53 19.76 -3.75
N TYR A 2 1.36 18.92 -2.71
CA TYR A 2 0.71 17.62 -2.88
C TYR A 2 -0.75 17.89 -3.18
N GLN A 3 -1.19 17.55 -4.40
CA GLN A 3 -2.60 17.52 -4.69
C GLN A 3 -3.17 16.34 -3.88
N SER A 4 -3.84 16.67 -2.77
CA SER A 4 -4.79 15.75 -2.18
C SER A 4 -5.76 15.39 -3.30
N TYR A 5 -5.80 14.10 -3.68
CA TYR A 5 -6.85 13.62 -4.55
C TYR A 5 -8.16 13.99 -3.87
N SER A 6 -8.89 14.88 -4.50
CA SER A 6 -10.23 15.24 -4.05
C SER A 6 -11.06 13.98 -4.19
N PHE A 7 -11.24 13.24 -3.09
CA PHE A 7 -12.35 12.33 -2.98
C PHE A 7 -13.59 13.13 -3.34
N ASN A 8 -14.25 12.73 -4.40
CA ASN A 8 -15.55 13.29 -4.69
C ASN A 8 -16.45 12.84 -3.53
N PHE A 9 -16.95 13.77 -2.71
CA PHE A 9 -17.79 13.44 -1.57
C PHE A 9 -19.00 12.56 -1.93
N LYS A 10 -19.37 12.50 -3.20
CA LYS A 10 -20.39 11.60 -3.74
C LYS A 10 -20.02 10.12 -3.67
N ASP A 11 -18.72 9.79 -3.60
CA ASP A 11 -18.22 8.41 -3.57
C ASP A 11 -17.94 7.93 -2.13
N VAL A 12 -18.08 8.81 -1.13
CA VAL A 12 -17.91 8.46 0.27
C VAL A 12 -19.16 7.76 0.76
N GLN A 13 -19.05 6.47 1.06
CA GLN A 13 -20.17 5.68 1.58
C GLN A 13 -20.45 6.00 3.06
N LYS A 14 -19.42 6.25 3.86
CA LYS A 14 -19.54 6.48 5.29
C LYS A 14 -18.33 7.23 5.86
N ILE A 15 -18.61 8.14 6.79
CA ILE A 15 -17.59 8.82 7.60
C ILE A 15 -17.72 8.27 9.02
N LEU A 16 -16.61 7.75 9.56
CA LEU A 16 -16.56 7.12 10.87
C LEU A 16 -15.52 7.77 11.76
N SER A 17 -15.80 7.89 13.04
CA SER A 17 -14.77 8.07 14.06
C SER A 17 -14.03 6.75 14.35
N PRO A 18 -12.87 6.76 15.03
CA PRO A 18 -12.23 5.53 15.49
C PRO A 18 -13.14 4.65 16.35
N GLU A 19 -13.96 5.28 17.20
CA GLU A 19 -14.95 4.63 18.06
C GLU A 19 -16.09 3.99 17.26
N ASP A 20 -16.58 4.67 16.23
CA ASP A 20 -17.64 4.14 15.37
C ASP A 20 -17.14 2.91 14.61
N LEU A 21 -15.94 3.01 14.02
CA LEU A 21 -15.31 1.88 13.34
C LEU A 21 -15.12 0.70 14.30
N TYR A 22 -14.59 0.95 15.50
CA TYR A 22 -14.44 -0.10 16.51
C TYR A 22 -15.78 -0.76 16.84
N ASN A 23 -16.85 0.04 17.05
CA ASN A 23 -18.17 -0.47 17.38
C ASN A 23 -18.77 -1.34 16.26
N GLU A 24 -18.48 -1.04 15.01
CA GLU A 24 -18.92 -1.85 13.87
C GLU A 24 -18.23 -3.20 13.79
N ILE A 25 -16.91 -3.24 14.06
CA ILE A 25 -16.13 -4.46 13.83
C ILE A 25 -15.84 -5.28 15.08
N LYS A 26 -16.14 -4.78 16.29
CA LYS A 26 -15.92 -5.54 17.54
C LYS A 26 -16.68 -6.86 17.61
N GLN A 27 -17.76 -7.01 16.85
CA GLN A 27 -18.49 -8.27 16.70
C GLN A 27 -17.63 -9.40 16.13
N ASP A 28 -16.59 -9.07 15.34
CA ASP A 28 -15.67 -10.03 14.74
C ASP A 28 -14.52 -10.42 15.67
N ASN A 29 -14.53 -9.94 16.93
CA ASN A 29 -13.45 -10.18 17.90
C ASN A 29 -13.10 -11.68 18.05
N LEU A 30 -14.09 -12.57 18.14
CA LEU A 30 -13.84 -14.01 18.28
C LEU A 30 -13.14 -14.59 17.04
N TYR A 31 -13.52 -14.11 15.85
CA TYR A 31 -12.90 -14.52 14.61
C TYR A 31 -11.44 -14.04 14.55
N PHE A 32 -11.16 -12.78 14.88
CA PHE A 32 -9.78 -12.25 14.89
C PHE A 32 -8.91 -12.99 15.92
N LEU A 33 -9.43 -13.30 17.10
CA LEU A 33 -8.70 -14.05 18.11
C LEU A 33 -8.40 -15.51 17.68
N ALA A 34 -9.35 -16.15 17.01
CA ALA A 34 -9.20 -17.54 16.55
C ALA A 34 -8.25 -17.65 15.35
N SER A 35 -8.30 -16.70 14.41
CA SER A 35 -7.48 -16.70 13.21
C SER A 35 -6.08 -16.07 13.40
N GLY A 36 -5.85 -15.33 14.51
CA GLY A 36 -4.68 -14.46 14.67
C GLY A 36 -4.67 -13.28 13.69
N GLY A 37 -5.83 -12.97 13.10
CA GLY A 37 -6.03 -11.91 12.12
C GLY A 37 -6.36 -10.56 12.73
N GLY A 38 -6.97 -9.70 11.92
CA GLY A 38 -7.34 -8.33 12.30
C GLY A 38 -7.78 -7.51 11.10
N ILE A 39 -7.31 -6.28 11.01
CA ILE A 39 -7.80 -5.28 10.08
C ILE A 39 -6.68 -4.79 9.18
N THR A 40 -7.00 -4.59 7.91
CA THR A 40 -6.12 -3.94 6.94
C THR A 40 -6.70 -2.58 6.54
N PHE A 41 -5.95 -1.52 6.77
CA PHE A 41 -6.24 -0.20 6.22
C PHE A 41 -5.63 -0.09 4.82
N GLY A 42 -6.47 0.14 3.83
CA GLY A 42 -6.11 0.29 2.42
C GLY A 42 -6.96 1.37 1.75
N GLY A 43 -6.82 1.48 0.41
CA GLY A 43 -7.50 2.49 -0.39
C GLY A 43 -6.87 3.87 -0.26
N GLY A 44 -6.68 4.62 -1.35
CA GLY A 44 -5.94 5.88 -1.32
C GLY A 44 -4.56 5.73 -0.65
N GLU A 45 -4.22 6.64 0.27
CA GLU A 45 -2.99 6.54 1.09
C GLU A 45 -3.37 6.59 2.58
N PRO A 46 -3.53 5.43 3.23
CA PRO A 46 -4.03 5.36 4.60
C PRO A 46 -3.07 5.96 5.64
N CYS A 47 -1.76 6.04 5.36
CA CYS A 47 -0.80 6.67 6.26
C CYS A 47 -1.14 8.13 6.56
N LEU A 48 -1.83 8.84 5.67
CA LEU A 48 -2.34 10.21 5.92
C LEU A 48 -3.21 10.27 7.18
N TYR A 49 -3.92 9.20 7.48
CA TYR A 49 -4.81 9.07 8.62
C TYR A 49 -4.14 8.42 9.83
N SER A 50 -2.81 8.57 9.97
CA SER A 50 -2.02 7.94 11.04
C SER A 50 -2.56 8.24 12.45
N GLY A 51 -3.16 9.43 12.65
CA GLY A 51 -3.84 9.79 13.91
C GLY A 51 -5.05 8.92 14.19
N PHE A 52 -5.93 8.78 13.21
CA PHE A 52 -7.10 7.93 13.27
C PHE A 52 -6.72 6.47 13.56
N ILE A 53 -5.76 5.93 12.78
CA ILE A 53 -5.30 4.55 12.89
C ILE A 53 -4.72 4.28 14.29
N THR A 54 -3.94 5.22 14.84
CA THR A 54 -3.38 5.09 16.19
C THR A 54 -4.49 5.08 17.26
N ASN A 55 -5.44 6.01 17.16
CA ASN A 55 -6.55 6.07 18.11
C ASN A 55 -7.43 4.82 18.03
N PHE A 56 -7.70 4.36 16.81
CA PHE A 56 -8.43 3.11 16.59
C PHE A 56 -7.72 1.89 17.23
N LYS A 57 -6.40 1.75 17.01
CA LYS A 57 -5.62 0.63 17.62
C LYS A 57 -5.70 0.63 19.15
N ASN A 58 -5.76 1.80 19.77
CA ASN A 58 -5.88 1.93 21.24
C ASN A 58 -7.23 1.42 21.79
N LEU A 59 -8.26 1.36 20.94
CA LEU A 59 -9.57 0.80 21.30
C LEU A 59 -9.63 -0.71 21.11
N CYS A 60 -8.77 -1.25 20.24
CA CYS A 60 -8.81 -2.65 19.84
C CYS A 60 -8.27 -3.58 20.93
N ASN A 61 -8.72 -4.84 20.88
CA ASN A 61 -8.05 -5.91 21.62
C ASN A 61 -6.56 -5.96 21.21
N PRO A 62 -5.61 -6.01 22.16
CA PRO A 62 -4.18 -6.04 21.85
C PRO A 62 -3.74 -7.16 20.90
N LYS A 63 -4.50 -8.27 20.85
CA LYS A 63 -4.22 -9.41 19.96
C LYS A 63 -4.66 -9.19 18.51
N TRP A 64 -5.47 -8.18 18.24
CA TRP A 64 -5.87 -7.87 16.87
C TRP A 64 -4.67 -7.34 16.09
N LYS A 65 -4.46 -7.90 14.90
CA LYS A 65 -3.43 -7.43 13.99
C LYS A 65 -3.93 -6.21 13.22
N LEU A 66 -3.05 -5.23 13.05
CA LEU A 66 -3.33 -4.06 12.24
C LEU A 66 -2.33 -4.03 11.09
N ASN A 67 -2.84 -4.14 9.88
CA ASN A 67 -2.06 -4.10 8.66
C ASN A 67 -2.36 -2.81 7.90
N ILE A 68 -1.42 -2.39 7.07
CA ILE A 68 -1.59 -1.20 6.23
C ILE A 68 -1.09 -1.49 4.82
N GLU A 69 -1.84 -1.03 3.82
CA GLU A 69 -1.46 -1.06 2.41
C GLU A 69 -1.11 0.35 1.96
N THR A 70 0.13 0.62 1.58
CA THR A 70 0.66 1.96 1.34
C THR A 70 1.68 1.98 0.22
N SER A 71 1.77 3.11 -0.49
CA SER A 71 2.86 3.39 -1.43
C SER A 71 4.14 3.85 -0.74
N LEU A 72 4.10 4.17 0.55
CA LEU A 72 5.16 4.87 1.29
C LEU A 72 5.59 6.22 0.69
N CYS A 73 4.98 6.70 -0.40
CA CYS A 73 5.30 7.99 -1.02
C CYS A 73 4.61 9.13 -0.26
N ILE A 74 4.94 9.27 1.02
CA ILE A 74 4.30 10.17 1.96
C ILE A 74 5.33 10.79 2.91
N GLU A 75 4.99 11.91 3.54
CA GLU A 75 5.86 12.53 4.53
C GLU A 75 6.24 11.56 5.66
N HIS A 76 7.52 11.52 5.97
CA HIS A 76 8.13 10.61 6.93
C HIS A 76 7.44 10.59 8.30
N ARG A 77 6.92 11.74 8.76
CA ARG A 77 6.25 11.87 10.07
C ARG A 77 5.07 10.90 10.24
N PHE A 78 4.34 10.61 9.17
CA PHE A 78 3.19 9.71 9.21
C PHE A 78 3.63 8.26 9.38
N VAL A 79 4.65 7.82 8.63
CA VAL A 79 5.21 6.48 8.74
C VAL A 79 5.84 6.27 10.13
N LYS A 80 6.59 7.27 10.62
CA LYS A 80 7.17 7.23 11.98
C LYS A 80 6.11 7.03 13.06
N LYS A 81 4.97 7.73 12.96
CA LYS A 81 3.86 7.60 13.92
C LYS A 81 3.26 6.18 13.93
N LEU A 82 3.24 5.51 12.79
CA LEU A 82 2.66 4.17 12.62
C LEU A 82 3.64 3.03 12.94
N LEU A 83 4.93 3.30 13.14
CA LEU A 83 5.95 2.27 13.31
C LEU A 83 5.66 1.24 14.41
N SER A 84 5.13 1.70 15.56
CA SER A 84 4.78 0.85 16.70
C SER A 84 3.33 0.36 16.69
N VAL A 85 2.52 0.87 15.76
CA VAL A 85 1.08 0.62 15.69
C VAL A 85 0.75 -0.47 14.70
N VAL A 86 1.49 -0.49 13.57
CA VAL A 86 1.26 -1.41 12.46
C VAL A 86 2.01 -2.72 12.68
N ASP A 87 1.29 -3.83 12.64
CA ASP A 87 1.82 -5.18 12.76
C ASP A 87 2.42 -5.68 11.43
N PHE A 88 1.81 -5.34 10.29
CA PHE A 88 2.29 -5.76 8.97
C PHE A 88 2.07 -4.69 7.90
N TRP A 89 3.08 -4.49 7.05
CA TRP A 89 3.12 -3.48 6.00
C TRP A 89 3.01 -4.15 4.62
N ILE A 90 1.99 -3.79 3.85
CA ILE A 90 1.87 -4.17 2.43
C ILE A 90 2.28 -2.93 1.63
N ILE A 91 3.38 -3.02 0.91
CA ILE A 91 4.01 -1.85 0.29
C ILE A 91 3.97 -2.00 -1.22
N ASP A 92 3.23 -1.12 -1.90
CA ASP A 92 3.13 -1.10 -3.35
C ASP A 92 4.23 -0.22 -3.96
N ILE A 93 5.24 -0.83 -4.54
CA ILE A 93 6.33 -0.12 -5.22
C ILE A 93 6.12 -0.23 -6.73
N LYS A 94 5.83 0.90 -7.38
CA LYS A 94 5.55 0.93 -8.82
C LYS A 94 6.82 0.78 -9.66
N ASP A 95 7.92 1.43 -9.27
CA ASP A 95 9.26 1.22 -9.85
C ASP A 95 10.35 1.74 -8.89
N MET A 96 11.54 1.14 -8.95
CA MET A 96 12.72 1.62 -8.22
C MET A 96 13.51 2.65 -9.04
N ASP A 97 13.38 2.65 -10.36
CA ASP A 97 13.89 3.69 -11.23
C ASP A 97 13.04 4.97 -11.06
N ASN A 98 13.70 6.11 -10.77
CA ASN A 98 12.99 7.35 -10.46
C ASN A 98 12.24 7.92 -11.66
N ASP A 99 12.78 7.79 -12.87
CA ASP A 99 12.17 8.38 -14.06
C ASP A 99 10.90 7.62 -14.44
N ARG A 100 10.94 6.28 -14.41
CA ARG A 100 9.74 5.44 -14.59
C ARG A 100 8.73 5.65 -13.47
N TYR A 101 9.20 5.69 -12.22
CA TYR A 101 8.31 5.97 -11.09
C TYR A 101 7.58 7.30 -11.27
N LYS A 102 8.32 8.36 -11.64
CA LYS A 102 7.77 9.69 -11.89
C LYS A 102 6.81 9.71 -13.08
N GLN A 103 7.14 9.02 -14.15
CA GLN A 103 6.28 8.90 -15.31
C GLN A 103 4.93 8.27 -14.96
N TYR A 104 4.93 7.25 -14.08
CA TYR A 104 3.73 6.53 -13.69
C TYR A 104 2.92 7.26 -12.60
N THR A 105 3.59 7.82 -11.58
CA THR A 105 2.94 8.37 -10.38
C THR A 105 2.82 9.88 -10.38
N GLY A 106 3.57 10.57 -11.23
CA GLY A 106 3.71 12.04 -11.21
C GLY A 106 4.63 12.58 -10.11
N SER A 107 5.25 11.71 -9.31
CA SER A 107 6.10 12.08 -8.14
C SER A 107 7.43 11.35 -8.19
N ASN A 108 8.46 11.90 -7.52
CA ASN A 108 9.73 11.19 -7.32
C ASN A 108 9.59 10.09 -6.27
N ASN A 109 10.44 9.05 -6.37
CA ASN A 109 10.43 7.93 -5.42
C ASN A 109 11.26 8.15 -4.14
N ASP A 110 11.85 9.34 -3.94
CA ASP A 110 12.72 9.64 -2.80
C ASP A 110 12.08 9.38 -1.44
N LEU A 111 10.81 9.83 -1.27
CA LEU A 111 10.08 9.63 -0.01
C LEU A 111 9.79 8.15 0.23
N MET A 112 9.39 7.42 -0.81
CA MET A 112 9.15 5.98 -0.74
C MET A 112 10.43 5.25 -0.32
N ILE A 113 11.57 5.51 -0.99
CA ILE A 113 12.86 4.89 -0.66
C ILE A 113 13.29 5.24 0.77
N LYS A 114 13.16 6.50 1.19
CA LYS A 114 13.49 6.96 2.54
C LYS A 114 12.66 6.22 3.59
N ASN A 115 11.36 6.09 3.37
CA ASN A 115 10.44 5.44 4.29
C ASN A 115 10.66 3.92 4.32
N LEU A 116 10.94 3.28 3.18
CA LEU A 116 11.29 1.86 3.13
C LEU A 116 12.58 1.58 3.92
N LYS A 117 13.64 2.37 3.71
CA LYS A 117 14.89 2.27 4.49
C LYS A 117 14.63 2.47 5.98
N PHE A 118 13.77 3.40 6.35
CA PHE A 118 13.42 3.62 7.75
C PHE A 118 12.75 2.39 8.38
N LEU A 119 11.79 1.75 7.69
CA LEU A 119 11.15 0.53 8.18
C LEU A 119 12.17 -0.61 8.33
N LEU A 120 13.04 -0.81 7.34
CA LEU A 120 14.10 -1.84 7.36
C LEU A 120 15.06 -1.61 8.53
N ASN A 121 15.53 -0.37 8.73
CA ASN A 121 16.45 -0.01 9.83
C ASN A 121 15.80 -0.14 11.21
N ASN A 122 14.47 -0.18 11.30
CA ASN A 122 13.73 -0.44 12.54
C ASN A 122 13.27 -1.91 12.66
N GLY A 123 13.90 -2.83 11.95
CA GLY A 123 13.69 -4.27 12.09
C GLY A 123 12.37 -4.79 11.52
N LYS A 124 11.73 -4.05 10.60
CA LYS A 124 10.43 -4.42 10.03
C LYS A 124 10.51 -5.36 8.83
N ALA A 125 11.69 -5.86 8.46
CA ALA A 125 11.89 -6.71 7.28
C ALA A 125 10.97 -7.96 7.24
N ASN A 126 10.74 -8.61 8.39
CA ASN A 126 9.84 -9.76 8.50
C ASN A 126 8.36 -9.37 8.63
N GLN A 127 8.07 -8.08 8.81
CA GLN A 127 6.73 -7.53 9.00
C GLN A 127 6.28 -6.72 7.79
N MET A 128 6.81 -7.06 6.61
CA MET A 128 6.40 -6.42 5.37
C MET A 128 6.33 -7.39 4.21
N LEU A 129 5.46 -7.08 3.27
CA LEU A 129 5.39 -7.62 1.92
C LEU A 129 5.53 -6.46 0.94
N VAL A 130 6.53 -6.50 0.07
CA VAL A 130 6.69 -5.50 -0.98
C VAL A 130 6.12 -6.07 -2.27
N ARG A 131 5.14 -5.38 -2.85
CA ARG A 131 4.51 -5.77 -4.11
C ARG A 131 5.10 -4.98 -5.26
N VAL A 132 5.56 -5.70 -6.30
CA VAL A 132 6.18 -5.14 -7.50
C VAL A 132 5.33 -5.54 -8.71
N PRO A 133 4.62 -4.61 -9.36
CA PRO A 133 3.77 -4.94 -10.48
C PRO A 133 4.55 -5.06 -11.79
N PHE A 134 4.20 -6.03 -12.61
CA PHE A 134 4.44 -5.97 -14.05
C PHE A 134 3.24 -5.25 -14.69
N ILE A 135 3.51 -4.12 -15.34
CA ILE A 135 2.49 -3.27 -15.97
C ILE A 135 2.73 -3.28 -17.46
N LYS A 136 1.89 -4.00 -18.20
CA LYS A 136 2.01 -4.14 -19.66
C LYS A 136 2.03 -2.76 -20.36
N GLY A 137 3.04 -2.55 -21.19
CA GLY A 137 3.22 -1.28 -21.92
C GLY A 137 3.86 -0.15 -21.10
N PHE A 138 4.19 -0.39 -19.83
CA PHE A 138 4.86 0.57 -18.96
C PHE A 138 6.25 0.10 -18.53
N ASN A 139 6.36 -1.11 -18.00
CA ASN A 139 7.66 -1.70 -17.63
C ASN A 139 7.87 -3.04 -18.36
N THR A 140 9.11 -3.49 -18.39
CA THR A 140 9.52 -4.78 -18.97
C THR A 140 9.75 -5.81 -17.86
N ILE A 141 9.82 -7.08 -18.23
CA ILE A 141 10.20 -8.15 -17.30
C ILE A 141 11.59 -7.89 -16.68
N ASP A 142 12.53 -7.33 -17.46
CA ASP A 142 13.87 -7.04 -16.96
C ASP A 142 13.86 -5.85 -15.99
N ASP A 143 12.99 -4.85 -16.18
CA ASP A 143 12.78 -3.78 -15.20
C ASP A 143 12.25 -4.33 -13.87
N VAL A 144 11.29 -5.25 -13.93
CA VAL A 144 10.74 -5.91 -12.73
C VAL A 144 11.82 -6.73 -12.02
N LYS A 145 12.63 -7.51 -12.75
CA LYS A 145 13.78 -8.25 -12.17
C LYS A 145 14.78 -7.31 -11.50
N ASN A 146 15.08 -6.18 -12.15
CA ASN A 146 15.98 -5.16 -11.59
C ASN A 146 15.40 -4.55 -10.31
N ASN A 147 14.11 -4.21 -10.28
CA ASN A 147 13.42 -3.73 -9.09
C ASN A 147 13.54 -4.75 -7.93
N VAL A 148 13.30 -6.03 -8.21
CA VAL A 148 13.44 -7.12 -7.23
C VAL A 148 14.87 -7.23 -6.71
N ALA A 149 15.88 -7.14 -7.60
CA ALA A 149 17.29 -7.21 -7.21
C ALA A 149 17.68 -6.05 -6.29
N ILE A 150 17.25 -4.82 -6.62
CA ILE A 150 17.49 -3.63 -5.79
C ILE A 150 16.84 -3.80 -4.41
N LEU A 151 15.57 -4.22 -4.35
CA LEU A 151 14.84 -4.43 -3.09
C LEU A 151 15.48 -5.51 -2.21
N LYS A 152 15.90 -6.64 -2.79
CA LYS A 152 16.66 -7.67 -2.08
C LYS A 152 17.99 -7.12 -1.54
N GLY A 153 18.72 -6.34 -2.35
CA GLY A 153 19.95 -5.67 -1.94
C GLY A 153 19.74 -4.66 -0.78
N MET A 154 18.54 -4.09 -0.66
CA MET A 154 18.18 -3.23 0.47
C MET A 154 17.79 -4.00 1.74
N GLY A 155 17.61 -5.33 1.67
CA GLY A 155 17.23 -6.18 2.81
C GLY A 155 15.73 -6.49 2.88
N VAL A 156 14.97 -6.28 1.82
CA VAL A 156 13.57 -6.72 1.74
C VAL A 156 13.54 -8.25 1.60
N LEU A 157 12.81 -8.93 2.49
CA LEU A 157 12.75 -10.39 2.56
C LEU A 157 11.59 -10.99 1.78
N ASN A 158 10.44 -10.34 1.83
CA ASN A 158 9.21 -10.83 1.20
C ASN A 158 8.83 -9.89 0.04
N ILE A 159 8.89 -10.40 -1.18
CA ILE A 159 8.55 -9.67 -2.40
C ILE A 159 7.52 -10.49 -3.17
N ASP A 160 6.42 -9.84 -3.55
CA ASP A 160 5.37 -10.38 -4.40
C ASP A 160 5.43 -9.67 -5.76
N VAL A 161 5.64 -10.44 -6.82
CA VAL A 161 5.61 -9.95 -8.19
C VAL A 161 4.30 -10.40 -8.83
N PHE A 162 3.57 -9.47 -9.39
CA PHE A 162 2.26 -9.78 -9.96
C PHE A 162 2.01 -9.05 -11.28
N ASP A 163 1.17 -9.63 -12.12
CA ASP A 163 0.69 -9.01 -13.35
C ASP A 163 -0.43 -8.01 -13.04
N TYR A 164 -0.22 -6.74 -13.38
CA TYR A 164 -1.22 -5.71 -13.17
C TYR A 164 -2.26 -5.76 -14.29
N LYS A 165 -3.45 -6.23 -13.95
CA LYS A 165 -4.57 -6.28 -14.90
C LYS A 165 -5.35 -4.96 -14.84
N THR A 166 -5.39 -4.24 -15.97
CA THR A 166 -6.31 -3.12 -16.14
C THR A 166 -7.71 -3.64 -16.44
N SER A 167 -8.75 -2.93 -15.98
CA SER A 167 -10.12 -3.28 -16.36
C SER A 167 -10.33 -3.12 -17.87
N PRO A 168 -11.20 -3.91 -18.54
CA PRO A 168 -11.42 -3.83 -19.97
C PRO A 168 -11.82 -2.44 -20.48
N ASN A 169 -12.41 -1.59 -19.64
CA ASN A 169 -12.80 -0.22 -19.98
C ASN A 169 -11.65 0.79 -20.06
N GLU A 170 -10.43 0.40 -19.60
CA GLU A 170 -9.25 1.27 -19.65
C GLU A 170 -8.41 1.03 -20.93
N GLU A 171 -8.62 -0.08 -21.65
CA GLU A 171 -7.91 -0.36 -22.90
C GLU A 171 -8.34 0.54 -24.08
N GLU A 172 -9.57 1.07 -24.07
CA GLU A 172 -10.08 1.95 -25.14
C GLU A 172 -9.64 3.41 -25.01
N ASN A 173 -9.21 3.86 -23.84
CA ASN A 173 -8.71 5.21 -23.60
C ASN A 173 -7.19 5.27 -23.54
N LYS A 174 -6.51 4.90 -24.65
CA LYS A 174 -5.06 5.04 -24.82
C LYS A 174 -4.59 6.49 -25.02
N VAL A 175 -5.03 7.39 -24.20
CA VAL A 175 -4.27 8.58 -23.86
C VAL A 175 -3.84 8.37 -22.42
N LEU A 176 -2.55 8.16 -22.18
CA LEU A 176 -1.98 8.12 -20.83
C LEU A 176 -2.55 9.31 -20.07
N PRO A 177 -3.39 9.11 -19.05
CA PRO A 177 -3.84 10.23 -18.26
C PRO A 177 -2.66 10.71 -17.44
N LEU A 178 -2.20 11.91 -17.72
CA LEU A 178 -1.30 12.68 -16.84
C LEU A 178 -1.95 12.98 -15.48
N ARG A 179 -2.84 12.11 -14.97
CA ARG A 179 -3.59 12.34 -13.72
C ARG A 179 -3.98 11.03 -13.06
N GLY A 180 -3.42 10.82 -11.89
CA GLY A 180 -4.07 10.05 -10.83
C GLY A 180 -3.80 8.55 -10.84
N SER A 181 -3.51 8.06 -9.66
CA SER A 181 -3.49 6.64 -9.36
C SER A 181 -4.76 5.97 -9.90
N PRO A 182 -4.67 4.75 -10.47
CA PRO A 182 -5.86 4.02 -10.88
C PRO A 182 -6.81 3.87 -9.70
N GLN A 183 -8.08 4.16 -9.92
CA GLN A 183 -9.13 3.85 -8.95
C GLN A 183 -9.22 2.34 -8.84
N HIS A 184 -8.86 1.79 -7.70
CA HIS A 184 -9.02 0.38 -7.39
C HIS A 184 -10.51 0.06 -7.21
N THR A 185 -11.15 -0.47 -8.24
CA THR A 185 -12.47 -1.06 -8.13
C THR A 185 -12.41 -2.51 -8.62
N GLY A 186 -12.19 -3.45 -7.71
CA GLY A 186 -12.33 -4.87 -7.99
C GLY A 186 -11.36 -5.75 -7.20
N PRO A 187 -11.75 -7.02 -6.94
CA PRO A 187 -10.86 -7.98 -6.31
C PRO A 187 -9.68 -8.28 -7.26
N TYR A 188 -8.47 -8.19 -6.74
CA TYR A 188 -7.26 -8.57 -7.46
C TYR A 188 -7.22 -10.10 -7.62
N GLU A 189 -7.26 -10.58 -8.85
CA GLU A 189 -6.80 -11.93 -9.16
C GLU A 189 -5.28 -11.88 -9.39
N TYR A 190 -4.53 -12.58 -8.55
CA TYR A 190 -3.08 -12.72 -8.69
C TYR A 190 -2.77 -13.90 -9.62
N ASP A 191 -2.13 -13.64 -10.73
CA ASP A 191 -1.53 -14.70 -11.53
C ASP A 191 -0.09 -14.96 -11.04
N ARG A 192 0.11 -16.10 -10.39
CA ARG A 192 1.41 -16.55 -9.86
C ARG A 192 2.24 -17.36 -10.85
N SER A 193 1.81 -17.46 -12.11
CA SER A 193 2.44 -18.33 -13.12
C SER A 193 3.65 -17.69 -13.82
N LEU A 194 4.05 -16.47 -13.46
CA LEU A 194 5.23 -15.84 -14.07
C LEU A 194 6.52 -16.49 -13.55
N PRO A 195 7.44 -16.88 -14.45
CA PRO A 195 8.71 -17.49 -14.08
C PRO A 195 9.70 -16.41 -13.56
N PHE A 196 9.75 -16.22 -12.26
CA PHE A 196 10.73 -15.36 -11.58
C PHE A 196 11.60 -16.13 -10.62
#